data_1c7a4200f0aa6f94f3ebb58bc254fa2d
#
_entry.id   1c7a4200f0aa6f94f3ebb58bc254fa2d
#
_cell.length_a   1.000
_cell.length_b   1.000
_cell.length_c   1.000
_cell.angle_alpha   90.00
_cell.angle_beta   90.00
_cell.angle_gamma   90.00
#
_symmetry.space_group_name_H-M   'P 1'
#
loop_
_entity.id
_entity.type
_entity.pdbx_description
1 polymer ?
#
loop_
_entity_poly.entity_id
_entity_poly.type
_entity_poly.pdbx_seq_one_letter_code
_entity_poly.pdbx_strand_id
1 'polypeptide(L)'
;AILWTDGQPQYLTDGTTDALAYCIYSDGKDVYVGGYVQPASNKQGGIATIWKNGVAQSLTSGNTVAKVNAICIDGGKVYAAGSEKESGGRWKGVLWIDGVAQDFTDYVGTEVTGLYVKDGEYVIEGNMTETNSAKDICPYIWTSAGAQKVAETALCQGVGLAVAGNDIYVAGNEVAGYDSEYNQINIAYLWKNGVEQEL
;
A
#
# COMPACT_ATOMS: atom_id res chain seq x y z
N ALA A 1 -9.98 -2.95 14.56
CA ALA A 1 -9.11 -3.90 13.84
C ALA A 1 -8.96 -5.18 14.66
N ILE A 2 -8.88 -6.33 14.01
CA ILE A 2 -8.80 -7.67 14.64
C ILE A 2 -7.75 -8.48 13.90
N LEU A 3 -6.90 -9.20 14.67
CA LEU A 3 -6.01 -10.25 14.20
C LEU A 3 -6.60 -11.61 14.59
N TRP A 4 -6.64 -12.56 13.65
CA TRP A 4 -7.06 -13.93 13.91
C TRP A 4 -5.83 -14.85 13.92
N THR A 5 -5.64 -15.62 14.99
CA THR A 5 -4.60 -16.64 15.09
C THR A 5 -5.26 -17.98 15.45
N ASP A 6 -5.15 -18.98 14.58
CA ASP A 6 -5.75 -20.32 14.77
C ASP A 6 -7.24 -20.26 15.14
N GLY A 7 -7.98 -19.36 14.50
CA GLY A 7 -9.41 -19.18 14.74
C GLY A 7 -9.76 -18.37 16.01
N GLN A 8 -8.76 -17.89 16.75
CA GLN A 8 -8.97 -17.05 17.94
C GLN A 8 -8.77 -15.57 17.60
N PRO A 9 -9.73 -14.68 17.92
CA PRO A 9 -9.60 -13.25 17.67
C PRO A 9 -8.76 -12.55 18.74
N GLN A 10 -7.86 -11.70 18.30
CA GLN A 10 -7.17 -10.69 19.10
C GLN A 10 -7.62 -9.31 18.66
N TYR A 11 -8.24 -8.55 19.53
CA TYR A 11 -8.62 -7.17 19.24
C TYR A 11 -7.39 -6.28 19.30
N LEU A 12 -7.11 -5.56 18.22
CA LEU A 12 -5.98 -4.63 18.09
C LEU A 12 -6.33 -3.23 18.57
N THR A 13 -7.62 -2.95 18.74
CA THR A 13 -8.16 -1.68 19.26
C THR A 13 -9.29 -1.98 20.26
N ASP A 14 -9.61 -0.99 21.08
CA ASP A 14 -10.65 -1.10 22.12
C ASP A 14 -12.09 -0.93 21.60
N GLY A 15 -12.24 -0.64 20.27
CA GLY A 15 -13.53 -0.45 19.63
C GLY A 15 -14.16 0.93 19.85
N THR A 16 -13.46 1.87 20.49
CA THR A 16 -13.98 3.24 20.73
C THR A 16 -13.81 4.14 19.52
N THR A 17 -12.90 3.79 18.60
CA THR A 17 -12.62 4.51 17.35
C THR A 17 -12.60 3.56 16.17
N ASP A 18 -12.85 4.08 14.97
CA ASP A 18 -12.73 3.30 13.75
C ASP A 18 -11.27 2.94 13.47
N ALA A 19 -11.02 1.70 13.04
CA ALA A 19 -9.69 1.20 12.71
C ALA A 19 -9.78 0.04 11.71
N LEU A 20 -8.90 0.08 10.70
CA LEU A 20 -8.79 -0.97 9.70
C LEU A 20 -7.36 -1.52 9.64
N ALA A 21 -7.26 -2.84 9.49
CA ALA A 21 -6.05 -3.55 9.16
C ALA A 21 -6.05 -3.88 7.67
N TYR A 22 -4.97 -3.54 6.96
CA TYR A 22 -4.84 -3.75 5.52
C TYR A 22 -3.81 -4.81 5.15
N CYS A 23 -2.79 -4.98 5.96
CA CYS A 23 -1.71 -5.93 5.68
C CYS A 23 -1.24 -6.63 6.95
N ILE A 24 -0.60 -7.78 6.74
CA ILE A 24 0.01 -8.58 7.78
C ILE A 24 1.34 -9.13 7.27
N TYR A 25 2.32 -9.22 8.15
CA TYR A 25 3.62 -9.84 7.90
C TYR A 25 4.08 -10.61 9.16
N SER A 26 4.77 -11.71 8.97
CA SER A 26 5.44 -12.42 10.07
C SER A 26 6.86 -12.79 9.65
N ASP A 27 7.81 -12.55 10.53
CA ASP A 27 9.21 -12.99 10.36
C ASP A 27 9.47 -14.37 11.00
N GLY A 28 8.41 -15.07 11.44
CA GLY A 28 8.46 -16.35 12.14
C GLY A 28 8.63 -16.21 13.65
N LYS A 29 8.89 -15.02 14.16
CA LYS A 29 9.00 -14.69 15.59
C LYS A 29 7.93 -13.70 16.01
N ASP A 30 7.82 -12.59 15.30
CA ASP A 30 6.88 -11.52 15.56
C ASP A 30 5.84 -11.41 14.43
N VAL A 31 4.64 -10.96 14.77
CA VAL A 31 3.56 -10.66 13.82
C VAL A 31 3.35 -9.16 13.78
N TYR A 32 3.32 -8.62 12.58
CA TYR A 32 3.12 -7.21 12.30
C TYR A 32 1.84 -7.03 11.49
N VAL A 33 0.98 -6.14 11.92
CA VAL A 33 -0.25 -5.76 11.20
C VAL A 33 -0.16 -4.28 10.87
N GLY A 34 -0.45 -3.90 9.63
CA GLY A 34 -0.47 -2.51 9.20
C GLY A 34 -1.88 -2.04 8.87
N GLY A 35 -2.13 -0.76 9.11
CA GLY A 35 -3.41 -0.16 8.83
C GLY A 35 -3.51 1.28 9.32
N TYR A 36 -4.68 1.65 9.83
CA TYR A 36 -4.86 2.94 10.48
C TYR A 36 -5.80 2.86 11.68
N VAL A 37 -5.71 3.86 12.54
CA VAL A 37 -6.67 4.16 13.61
C VAL A 37 -7.19 5.58 13.39
N GLN A 38 -8.51 5.77 13.45
CA GLN A 38 -9.11 7.10 13.37
C GLN A 38 -8.91 7.84 14.72
N PRO A 39 -8.33 9.04 14.74
CA PRO A 39 -8.19 9.78 15.98
C PRO A 39 -9.55 10.26 16.49
N ALA A 40 -9.80 10.15 17.80
CA ALA A 40 -11.05 10.59 18.40
C ALA A 40 -11.30 12.12 18.22
N SER A 41 -10.22 12.89 18.12
CA SER A 41 -10.24 14.35 17.92
C SER A 41 -10.50 14.78 16.48
N ASN A 42 -10.27 13.89 15.50
CA ASN A 42 -10.42 14.20 14.07
C ASN A 42 -11.03 13.01 13.33
N LYS A 43 -12.34 13.00 13.17
CA LYS A 43 -13.06 11.93 12.46
C LYS A 43 -12.80 11.86 10.95
N GLN A 44 -12.08 12.82 10.39
CA GLN A 44 -11.64 12.81 8.99
C GLN A 44 -10.15 12.41 8.86
N GLY A 45 -9.44 12.29 9.99
CA GLY A 45 -8.05 11.88 10.04
C GLY A 45 -7.88 10.35 10.05
N GLY A 46 -6.66 9.91 9.83
CA GLY A 46 -6.23 8.53 9.99
C GLY A 46 -4.78 8.51 10.46
N ILE A 47 -4.52 7.80 11.56
CA ILE A 47 -3.19 7.59 12.09
C ILE A 47 -2.65 6.31 11.46
N ALA A 48 -1.69 6.40 10.56
CA ALA A 48 -0.98 5.22 10.07
C ALA A 48 -0.38 4.46 11.26
N THR A 49 -0.74 3.19 11.39
CA THR A 49 -0.44 2.41 12.59
C THR A 49 0.10 1.03 12.22
N ILE A 50 1.14 0.60 12.94
CA ILE A 50 1.62 -0.77 12.95
C ILE A 50 1.28 -1.38 14.32
N TRP A 51 0.73 -2.58 14.34
CA TRP A 51 0.60 -3.39 15.54
C TRP A 51 1.64 -4.50 15.49
N LYS A 52 2.61 -4.46 16.40
CA LYS A 52 3.58 -5.54 16.60
C LYS A 52 3.10 -6.43 17.75
N ASN A 53 2.78 -7.70 17.49
CA ASN A 53 2.24 -8.63 18.48
C ASN A 53 1.03 -8.04 19.24
N GLY A 54 0.21 -7.26 18.55
CA GLY A 54 -0.97 -6.59 19.13
C GLY A 54 -0.69 -5.24 19.80
N VAL A 55 0.58 -4.82 19.92
CA VAL A 55 0.94 -3.52 20.51
C VAL A 55 1.03 -2.46 19.41
N ALA A 56 0.22 -1.41 19.51
CA ALA A 56 0.14 -0.35 18.52
C ALA A 56 1.34 0.60 18.58
N GLN A 57 1.86 0.94 17.40
CA GLN A 57 2.82 2.02 17.17
C GLN A 57 2.24 2.95 16.11
N SER A 58 1.99 4.22 16.48
CA SER A 58 1.56 5.26 15.55
C SER A 58 2.76 5.76 14.73
N LEU A 59 2.58 5.87 13.42
CA LEU A 59 3.59 6.41 12.49
C LEU A 59 3.33 7.86 12.14
N THR A 60 2.08 8.33 12.31
CA THR A 60 1.67 9.72 12.04
C THR A 60 0.91 10.31 13.23
N SER A 61 0.71 11.62 13.23
CA SER A 61 0.05 12.34 14.34
C SER A 61 -1.48 12.34 14.28
N GLY A 62 -2.06 11.94 13.12
CA GLY A 62 -3.51 12.02 12.89
C GLY A 62 -4.01 13.40 12.41
N ASN A 63 -3.12 14.34 12.10
CA ASN A 63 -3.47 15.61 11.46
C ASN A 63 -3.83 15.45 9.97
N THR A 64 -3.39 14.36 9.37
CA THR A 64 -3.62 13.94 7.99
C THR A 64 -4.46 12.68 7.96
N VAL A 65 -4.82 12.21 6.77
CA VAL A 65 -5.35 10.85 6.55
C VAL A 65 -4.20 9.98 6.10
N ALA A 66 -3.74 9.08 6.95
CA ALA A 66 -2.63 8.19 6.63
C ALA A 66 -2.95 6.72 6.94
N LYS A 67 -2.41 5.81 6.16
CA LYS A 67 -2.61 4.36 6.29
C LYS A 67 -1.34 3.60 5.91
N VAL A 68 -1.11 2.44 6.55
CA VAL A 68 -0.10 1.46 6.15
C VAL A 68 -0.78 0.40 5.30
N ASN A 69 -0.25 0.17 4.10
CA ASN A 69 -0.82 -0.79 3.13
C ASN A 69 0.04 -2.05 2.98
N ALA A 70 1.34 -1.96 3.25
CA ALA A 70 2.26 -3.08 3.16
C ALA A 70 3.36 -3.00 4.22
N ILE A 71 3.82 -4.16 4.71
CA ILE A 71 4.92 -4.29 5.67
C ILE A 71 5.88 -5.38 5.21
N CYS A 72 7.16 -5.16 5.41
CA CYS A 72 8.23 -6.12 5.21
C CYS A 72 9.27 -5.97 6.32
N ILE A 73 9.90 -7.06 6.72
CA ILE A 73 11.02 -7.04 7.67
C ILE A 73 12.26 -7.53 6.95
N ASP A 74 13.33 -6.73 6.99
CA ASP A 74 14.61 -7.08 6.41
C ASP A 74 15.75 -6.59 7.29
N GLY A 75 16.75 -7.45 7.54
CA GLY A 75 17.89 -7.13 8.41
C GLY A 75 17.53 -6.68 9.82
N GLY A 76 16.34 -7.08 10.34
CA GLY A 76 15.82 -6.68 11.64
C GLY A 76 15.16 -5.30 11.66
N LYS A 77 15.09 -4.60 10.52
CA LYS A 77 14.36 -3.34 10.36
C LYS A 77 12.93 -3.57 9.90
N VAL A 78 12.04 -2.72 10.37
CA VAL A 78 10.62 -2.70 9.96
C VAL A 78 10.47 -1.69 8.84
N TYR A 79 10.06 -2.16 7.66
CA TYR A 79 9.68 -1.35 6.53
C TYR A 79 8.16 -1.37 6.40
N ALA A 80 7.54 -0.20 6.36
CA ALA A 80 6.12 -0.05 6.13
C ALA A 80 5.90 0.93 4.98
N ALA A 81 5.11 0.55 4.00
CA ALA A 81 4.74 1.44 2.91
C ALA A 81 3.24 1.71 2.93
N GLY A 82 2.87 2.92 2.58
CA GLY A 82 1.48 3.34 2.61
C GLY A 82 1.27 4.69 1.96
N SER A 83 0.17 5.32 2.30
CA SER A 83 -0.21 6.58 1.68
C SER A 83 -0.71 7.58 2.72
N GLU A 84 -0.42 8.85 2.49
CA GLU A 84 -0.83 9.96 3.34
C GLU A 84 -1.39 11.09 2.49
N LYS A 85 -2.39 11.81 2.99
CA LYS A 85 -2.90 13.03 2.37
C LYS A 85 -3.34 14.04 3.41
N GLU A 86 -3.13 15.31 3.14
CA GLU A 86 -3.76 16.41 3.85
C GLU A 86 -5.25 16.51 3.50
N SER A 87 -6.03 17.16 4.36
CA SER A 87 -7.47 17.37 4.11
C SER A 87 -7.69 18.10 2.78
N GLY A 88 -8.47 17.49 1.88
CA GLY A 88 -8.69 18.00 0.52
C GLY A 88 -7.53 17.83 -0.45
N GLY A 89 -6.39 17.27 0.01
CA GLY A 89 -5.21 17.00 -0.80
C GLY A 89 -5.29 15.68 -1.60
N ARG A 90 -4.26 15.45 -2.40
CA ARG A 90 -4.04 14.18 -3.11
C ARG A 90 -3.21 13.21 -2.25
N TRP A 91 -3.34 11.93 -2.49
CA TRP A 91 -2.51 10.92 -1.86
C TRP A 91 -1.04 11.08 -2.25
N LYS A 92 -0.14 10.93 -1.28
CA LYS A 92 1.30 10.83 -1.45
C LYS A 92 1.74 9.48 -0.88
N GLY A 93 2.59 8.75 -1.60
CA GLY A 93 3.20 7.54 -1.10
C GLY A 93 4.24 7.87 -0.01
N VAL A 94 4.29 7.06 1.04
CA VAL A 94 5.25 7.20 2.14
C VAL A 94 5.84 5.83 2.48
N LEU A 95 7.15 5.79 2.67
CA LEU A 95 7.88 4.65 3.22
C LEU A 95 8.34 5.00 4.63
N TRP A 96 8.00 4.20 5.63
CA TRP A 96 8.53 4.30 6.98
C TRP A 96 9.56 3.20 7.21
N ILE A 97 10.74 3.56 7.70
CA ILE A 97 11.79 2.62 8.12
C ILE A 97 11.98 2.80 9.63
N ASP A 98 11.71 1.75 10.41
CA ASP A 98 11.71 1.79 11.87
C ASP A 98 10.86 2.95 12.44
N GLY A 99 9.75 3.25 11.78
CA GLY A 99 8.82 4.33 12.15
C GLY A 99 9.22 5.73 11.67
N VAL A 100 10.35 5.89 10.98
CA VAL A 100 10.81 7.18 10.43
C VAL A 100 10.38 7.28 8.96
N ALA A 101 9.60 8.32 8.64
CA ALA A 101 9.13 8.56 7.29
C ALA A 101 10.29 8.91 6.33
N GLN A 102 10.25 8.32 5.15
CA GLN A 102 11.16 8.58 4.03
C GLN A 102 10.32 8.97 2.82
N ASP A 103 10.73 10.01 2.13
CA ASP A 103 10.16 10.34 0.82
C ASP A 103 10.82 9.44 -0.24
N PHE A 104 10.02 8.66 -0.96
CA PHE A 104 10.48 7.84 -2.08
C PHE A 104 9.93 8.32 -3.42
N THR A 105 8.98 9.24 -3.41
CA THR A 105 8.37 9.79 -4.62
C THR A 105 7.97 11.24 -4.42
N ASP A 106 8.22 12.08 -5.42
CA ASP A 106 7.71 13.45 -5.51
C ASP A 106 6.31 13.52 -6.15
N TYR A 107 5.80 12.38 -6.65
CA TYR A 107 4.50 12.31 -7.29
C TYR A 107 3.36 12.35 -6.28
N VAL A 108 2.38 13.21 -6.53
CA VAL A 108 1.10 13.24 -5.81
C VAL A 108 0.05 12.43 -6.55
N GLY A 109 -0.91 11.86 -5.83
CA GLY A 109 -1.90 10.94 -6.38
C GLY A 109 -1.47 9.47 -6.30
N THR A 110 -0.47 9.15 -5.46
CA THR A 110 0.08 7.81 -5.29
C THR A 110 -0.62 7.08 -4.14
N GLU A 111 -1.23 5.93 -4.44
CA GLU A 111 -1.71 4.96 -3.46
C GLU A 111 -0.83 3.71 -3.53
N VAL A 112 -0.10 3.44 -2.46
CA VAL A 112 0.75 2.24 -2.34
C VAL A 112 -0.12 1.00 -2.16
N THR A 113 0.23 -0.10 -2.83
CA THR A 113 -0.45 -1.40 -2.76
C THR A 113 0.49 -2.56 -2.42
N GLY A 114 1.81 -2.42 -2.66
CA GLY A 114 2.78 -3.48 -2.39
C GLY A 114 4.14 -2.96 -1.92
N LEU A 115 4.85 -3.82 -1.17
CA LEU A 115 6.21 -3.60 -0.70
C LEU A 115 6.97 -4.92 -0.67
N TYR A 116 8.15 -4.93 -1.24
CA TYR A 116 9.16 -5.96 -1.06
C TYR A 116 10.46 -5.32 -0.64
N VAL A 117 11.19 -5.94 0.29
CA VAL A 117 12.52 -5.48 0.73
C VAL A 117 13.45 -6.68 0.83
N LYS A 118 14.69 -6.50 0.37
CA LYS A 118 15.76 -7.47 0.51
C LYS A 118 17.11 -6.76 0.54
N ASP A 119 17.95 -7.11 1.51
CA ASP A 119 19.30 -6.54 1.70
C ASP A 119 19.30 -5.00 1.78
N GLY A 120 18.21 -4.42 2.33
CA GLY A 120 17.99 -2.98 2.45
C GLY A 120 17.47 -2.28 1.20
N GLU A 121 17.42 -2.96 0.05
CA GLU A 121 16.84 -2.45 -1.19
C GLU A 121 15.34 -2.73 -1.22
N TYR A 122 14.56 -1.77 -1.67
CA TYR A 122 13.10 -1.88 -1.72
C TYR A 122 12.53 -1.83 -3.14
N VAL A 123 11.42 -2.51 -3.32
CA VAL A 123 10.49 -2.35 -4.44
C VAL A 123 9.13 -2.01 -3.85
N ILE A 124 8.62 -0.84 -4.18
CA ILE A 124 7.27 -0.39 -3.79
C ILE A 124 6.41 -0.42 -5.05
N GLU A 125 5.22 -0.97 -4.94
CA GLU A 125 4.20 -0.94 -5.98
C GLU A 125 3.04 -0.06 -5.53
N GLY A 126 2.44 0.66 -6.47
CA GLY A 126 1.27 1.47 -6.20
C GLY A 126 0.67 2.06 -7.46
N ASN A 127 -0.50 2.66 -7.29
CA ASN A 127 -1.24 3.30 -8.37
C ASN A 127 -1.08 4.81 -8.30
N MET A 128 -0.69 5.41 -9.41
CA MET A 128 -0.51 6.85 -9.53
C MET A 128 -1.55 7.45 -10.48
N THR A 129 -2.15 8.57 -10.08
CA THR A 129 -2.98 9.38 -10.96
C THR A 129 -2.11 10.49 -11.56
N GLU A 130 -1.74 10.36 -12.83
CA GLU A 130 -0.81 11.28 -13.52
C GLU A 130 -1.41 12.68 -13.71
N THR A 131 -2.71 12.75 -13.93
CA THR A 131 -3.43 14.03 -14.07
C THR A 131 -4.45 14.21 -12.94
N ASN A 132 -5.25 15.28 -12.99
CA ASN A 132 -6.37 15.46 -12.05
C ASN A 132 -7.61 14.62 -12.41
N SER A 133 -7.49 13.74 -13.40
CA SER A 133 -8.57 12.86 -13.83
C SER A 133 -8.43 11.48 -13.17
N ALA A 134 -9.49 10.98 -12.54
CA ALA A 134 -9.54 9.61 -12.05
C ALA A 134 -9.45 8.54 -13.17
N LYS A 135 -9.41 8.99 -14.44
CA LYS A 135 -9.25 8.12 -15.60
C LYS A 135 -7.79 7.88 -16.00
N ASP A 136 -6.84 8.52 -15.32
CA ASP A 136 -5.42 8.41 -15.63
C ASP A 136 -4.66 7.67 -14.54
N ILE A 137 -5.27 6.61 -13.99
CA ILE A 137 -4.64 5.75 -12.99
C ILE A 137 -3.76 4.74 -13.74
N CYS A 138 -2.49 4.65 -13.33
CA CYS A 138 -1.52 3.69 -13.85
C CYS A 138 -0.72 3.06 -12.70
N PRO A 139 -0.35 1.77 -12.81
CA PRO A 139 0.54 1.13 -11.86
C PRO A 139 1.99 1.57 -12.09
N TYR A 140 2.69 1.81 -10.99
CA TYR A 140 4.09 2.19 -10.93
C TYR A 140 4.84 1.29 -9.95
N ILE A 141 6.12 1.11 -10.19
CA ILE A 141 7.08 0.61 -9.22
C ILE A 141 8.12 1.69 -8.91
N TRP A 142 8.50 1.78 -7.65
CA TRP A 142 9.57 2.64 -7.15
C TRP A 142 10.65 1.79 -6.49
N THR A 143 11.89 2.08 -6.84
CA THR A 143 13.08 1.47 -6.26
C THR A 143 14.06 2.56 -5.87
N SER A 144 15.19 2.22 -5.27
CA SER A 144 16.31 3.14 -5.04
C SER A 144 16.86 3.76 -6.34
N ALA A 145 16.63 3.13 -7.50
CA ALA A 145 17.02 3.63 -8.82
C ALA A 145 16.01 4.63 -9.43
N GLY A 146 14.81 4.74 -8.87
CA GLY A 146 13.76 5.65 -9.33
C GLY A 146 12.42 4.99 -9.59
N ALA A 147 11.53 5.72 -10.27
CA ALA A 147 10.18 5.30 -10.62
C ALA A 147 10.14 4.69 -12.04
N GLN A 148 9.37 3.64 -12.20
CA GLN A 148 9.07 3.01 -13.49
C GLN A 148 7.56 2.81 -13.63
N LYS A 149 6.98 3.29 -14.73
CA LYS A 149 5.60 3.00 -15.11
C LYS A 149 5.51 1.54 -15.55
N VAL A 150 4.48 0.82 -15.09
CA VAL A 150 4.30 -0.61 -15.37
C VAL A 150 3.46 -0.84 -16.62
N ALA A 151 2.42 -0.02 -16.82
CA ALA A 151 1.55 -0.09 -17.99
C ALA A 151 1.37 1.28 -18.62
N GLU A 152 1.31 1.33 -19.96
CA GLU A 152 1.15 2.57 -20.70
C GLU A 152 -0.32 3.00 -20.87
N THR A 153 -1.24 2.06 -20.71
CA THR A 153 -2.68 2.32 -20.84
C THR A 153 -3.24 2.97 -19.57
N ALA A 154 -4.14 3.92 -19.74
CA ALA A 154 -4.89 4.53 -18.64
C ALA A 154 -5.96 3.56 -18.10
N LEU A 155 -6.41 3.77 -16.86
CA LEU A 155 -7.36 2.90 -16.15
C LEU A 155 -6.81 1.49 -15.85
N CYS A 156 -5.49 1.36 -15.77
CA CYS A 156 -4.84 0.17 -15.23
C CYS A 156 -4.55 0.35 -13.74
N GLN A 157 -4.73 -0.71 -12.97
CA GLN A 157 -4.41 -0.74 -11.56
C GLN A 157 -3.58 -1.98 -11.23
N GLY A 158 -2.48 -1.77 -10.52
CA GLY A 158 -1.75 -2.83 -9.85
C GLY A 158 -2.39 -3.14 -8.50
N VAL A 159 -2.49 -4.42 -8.17
CA VAL A 159 -3.12 -4.90 -6.93
C VAL A 159 -2.25 -5.90 -6.19
N GLY A 160 -1.12 -6.29 -6.76
CA GLY A 160 -0.21 -7.25 -6.15
C GLY A 160 1.19 -7.19 -6.71
N LEU A 161 2.16 -7.29 -5.81
CA LEU A 161 3.59 -7.29 -6.08
C LEU A 161 4.22 -8.61 -5.66
N ALA A 162 5.06 -9.17 -6.52
CA ALA A 162 5.97 -10.26 -6.17
C ALA A 162 7.35 -10.02 -6.78
N VAL A 163 8.40 -10.44 -6.06
CA VAL A 163 9.78 -10.37 -6.55
C VAL A 163 10.40 -11.76 -6.46
N ALA A 164 10.96 -12.24 -7.57
CA ALA A 164 11.62 -13.54 -7.66
C ALA A 164 13.00 -13.38 -8.31
N GLY A 165 14.04 -13.47 -7.50
CA GLY A 165 15.39 -13.13 -7.96
C GLY A 165 15.50 -11.65 -8.32
N ASN A 166 15.76 -11.35 -9.59
CA ASN A 166 15.82 -9.98 -10.11
C ASN A 166 14.55 -9.60 -10.88
N ASP A 167 13.58 -10.50 -10.98
CA ASP A 167 12.34 -10.24 -11.69
C ASP A 167 11.28 -9.66 -10.77
N ILE A 168 10.66 -8.57 -11.20
CA ILE A 168 9.56 -7.89 -10.53
C ILE A 168 8.27 -8.22 -11.28
N TYR A 169 7.28 -8.74 -10.56
CA TYR A 169 5.97 -9.07 -11.09
C TYR A 169 4.92 -8.18 -10.46
N VAL A 170 4.07 -7.60 -11.29
CA VAL A 170 2.89 -6.84 -10.86
C VAL A 170 1.66 -7.52 -11.45
N ALA A 171 0.71 -7.89 -10.61
CA ALA A 171 -0.61 -8.33 -11.03
C ALA A 171 -1.60 -7.18 -10.92
N GLY A 172 -2.55 -7.10 -11.84
CA GLY A 172 -3.51 -6.01 -11.83
C GLY A 172 -4.65 -6.22 -12.81
N ASN A 173 -5.35 -5.14 -13.09
CA ASN A 173 -6.46 -5.13 -14.03
C ASN A 173 -6.51 -3.83 -14.84
N GLU A 174 -7.10 -3.91 -16.01
CA GLU A 174 -7.47 -2.79 -16.87
C GLU A 174 -8.99 -2.77 -17.08
N VAL A 175 -9.56 -1.57 -17.14
CA VAL A 175 -10.96 -1.39 -17.54
C VAL A 175 -11.05 -1.47 -19.06
N ALA A 176 -11.49 -2.61 -19.58
CA ALA A 176 -11.64 -2.84 -21.03
C ALA A 176 -12.92 -2.21 -21.62
N GLY A 177 -13.88 -1.82 -20.78
CA GLY A 177 -15.12 -1.22 -21.22
C GLY A 177 -16.22 -1.30 -20.17
N TYR A 178 -17.45 -1.15 -20.64
CA TYR A 178 -18.65 -1.24 -19.81
C TYR A 178 -19.68 -2.15 -20.50
N ASP A 179 -20.41 -2.93 -19.71
CA ASP A 179 -21.54 -3.73 -20.20
C ASP A 179 -22.79 -2.84 -20.47
N SER A 180 -23.88 -3.47 -20.88
CA SER A 180 -25.18 -2.79 -21.18
C SER A 180 -25.83 -2.15 -19.94
N GLU A 181 -25.39 -2.53 -18.73
CA GLU A 181 -25.87 -2.00 -17.45
C GLU A 181 -24.89 -0.99 -16.84
N TYR A 182 -23.87 -0.56 -17.60
CA TYR A 182 -22.80 0.36 -17.18
C TYR A 182 -21.88 -0.20 -16.08
N ASN A 183 -21.79 -1.52 -15.88
CA ASN A 183 -20.79 -2.12 -15.03
C ASN A 183 -19.45 -2.20 -15.76
N GLN A 184 -18.35 -1.98 -15.04
CA GLN A 184 -17.01 -2.08 -15.61
C GLN A 184 -16.68 -3.53 -16.00
N ILE A 185 -16.15 -3.70 -17.20
CA ILE A 185 -15.53 -4.95 -17.66
C ILE A 185 -14.04 -4.82 -17.42
N ASN A 186 -13.52 -5.64 -16.54
CA ASN A 186 -12.09 -5.65 -16.19
C ASN A 186 -11.41 -6.88 -16.80
N ILE A 187 -10.20 -6.67 -17.34
CA ILE A 187 -9.30 -7.74 -17.79
C ILE A 187 -8.16 -7.84 -16.81
N ALA A 188 -7.84 -9.06 -16.37
CA ALA A 188 -6.68 -9.30 -15.51
C ALA A 188 -5.39 -9.26 -16.32
N TYR A 189 -4.34 -8.68 -15.74
CA TYR A 189 -3.03 -8.55 -16.32
C TYR A 189 -1.94 -9.01 -15.35
N LEU A 190 -0.85 -9.50 -15.93
CA LEU A 190 0.41 -9.74 -15.26
C LEU A 190 1.51 -9.03 -16.03
N TRP A 191 2.32 -8.23 -15.34
CA TRP A 191 3.51 -7.62 -15.90
C TRP A 191 4.74 -8.20 -15.22
N LYS A 192 5.75 -8.53 -16.04
CA LYS A 192 7.08 -8.91 -15.57
C LYS A 192 8.08 -7.85 -16.02
N ASN A 193 8.72 -7.17 -15.09
CA ASN A 193 9.66 -6.07 -15.36
C ASN A 193 9.07 -5.00 -16.29
N GLY A 194 7.78 -4.69 -16.12
CA GLY A 194 7.03 -3.75 -16.96
C GLY A 194 6.60 -4.28 -18.33
N VAL A 195 6.80 -5.57 -18.62
CA VAL A 195 6.36 -6.21 -19.86
C VAL A 195 5.16 -7.11 -19.57
N GLU A 196 4.07 -6.87 -20.29
CA GLU A 196 2.85 -7.67 -20.21
C GLU A 196 3.13 -9.16 -20.54
N GLN A 197 2.51 -10.04 -19.76
CA GLN A 197 2.57 -11.49 -19.96
C GLN A 197 1.19 -12.00 -20.40
N GLU A 198 1.17 -12.93 -21.36
CA GLU A 198 -0.06 -13.65 -21.69
C GLU A 198 -0.49 -14.53 -20.50
N LEU A 199 -1.79 -14.48 -20.15
CA LEU A 199 -2.43 -15.26 -19.09
C LEU A 199 -3.27 -16.39 -19.66
#